data_74fdfd22fa423b36acf57d28308a4ebc
#
_entry.id   74fdfd22fa423b36acf57d28308a4ebc
#
_cell.length_a   1.000
_cell.length_b   1.000
_cell.length_c   1.000
_cell.angle_alpha   90.00
_cell.angle_beta   90.00
_cell.angle_gamma   90.00
#
_symmetry.space_group_name_H-M   'P 1'
#
loop_
_entity.id
_entity.type
_entity.pdbx_description
1 polymer ?
#
loop_
_entity_poly.entity_id
_entity_poly.type
_entity_poly.pdbx_seq_one_letter_code
_entity_poly.pdbx_strand_id
1 'polypeptide(L)'
;MAKLGYPFTLGVASGEPLPDGVIIWTRLAPDPLSTTPDRPGGMPDESVLVRWQVAEDEAFTRVVAEGRTRAVQDWAHSVHVRVTGLRPGTEYFYRFGVGDPFENTASPVGRTKTAPARDADTPVRFAFVSCQRYEHGYYTVYKHLAAQRPDLVVHLGDYIYEYGRPARPAPGRYVRRLEPPEAECRTLQAYRNRYARIKMDPDLQAAHAAAPWVTVWDDHEVQNDYAGRRPGDGSDPAAFLRRRAAAYRAYYEHLPLRVRPSGDGLQMYRWRPYGRVADFHLLDSRQYRSGESMLGADQERWLITRLTDSRARWRVLAEPLFFSRRLFPGSPPRMSTDAWDAYPAQRGRIIDAVRATGGPNLVVISGDVHNHWAAEVLSEFEDPASPPVGVEFVGSSVTSAPPETDVEGVMRLNPHIKFFDGHRGYVWCEADAESFTAEYRTVDHVDRPGAPVRTAARFTVEEGRLKRADV
;
A
#
# COMPACT_ATOMS: atom_id res chain seq x y z
N MET A 1 9.21 30.63 -23.69
CA MET A 1 8.54 29.73 -22.74
C MET A 1 8.03 30.55 -21.56
N ALA A 2 6.75 30.47 -21.22
CA ALA A 2 6.25 31.04 -19.98
C ALA A 2 7.03 30.39 -18.83
N LYS A 3 7.45 31.19 -17.83
CA LYS A 3 8.24 30.73 -16.71
C LYS A 3 7.40 29.68 -15.94
N LEU A 4 7.71 28.41 -16.09
CA LEU A 4 7.02 27.33 -15.37
C LEU A 4 7.22 27.58 -13.86
N GLY A 5 6.15 27.58 -13.08
CA GLY A 5 6.26 27.58 -11.61
C GLY A 5 7.04 26.34 -11.14
N TYR A 6 7.38 26.26 -9.85
CA TYR A 6 8.06 25.09 -9.29
C TYR A 6 7.25 23.80 -9.57
N PRO A 7 7.80 22.82 -10.33
CA PRO A 7 6.97 21.74 -10.86
C PRO A 7 6.85 20.52 -9.94
N PHE A 8 7.73 20.36 -8.93
CA PHE A 8 7.80 19.14 -8.10
C PHE A 8 6.91 19.23 -6.84
N THR A 9 5.73 19.80 -6.97
CA THR A 9 4.79 20.08 -5.87
C THR A 9 4.25 18.81 -5.20
N LEU A 10 4.30 17.66 -5.88
CA LEU A 10 3.85 16.36 -5.37
C LEU A 10 5.01 15.51 -4.81
N GLY A 11 6.20 16.11 -4.71
CA GLY A 11 7.38 15.45 -4.16
C GLY A 11 7.97 14.37 -5.07
N VAL A 12 8.68 13.45 -4.46
CA VAL A 12 9.33 12.31 -5.10
C VAL A 12 8.97 11.01 -4.40
N ALA A 13 9.06 9.90 -5.10
CA ALA A 13 8.86 8.57 -4.53
C ALA A 13 9.78 7.54 -5.19
N SER A 14 10.10 6.47 -4.49
CA SER A 14 10.71 5.29 -5.09
C SER A 14 9.89 4.05 -4.77
N GLY A 15 10.07 2.99 -5.56
CA GLY A 15 9.33 1.76 -5.31
C GLY A 15 9.83 0.57 -6.11
N GLU A 16 9.14 -0.55 -5.89
CA GLU A 16 9.39 -1.78 -6.61
C GLU A 16 10.88 -2.21 -6.58
N PRO A 17 11.54 -2.23 -5.40
CA PRO A 17 12.95 -2.54 -5.30
C PRO A 17 13.24 -3.98 -5.74
N LEU A 18 14.31 -4.14 -6.51
CA LEU A 18 14.93 -5.39 -6.91
C LEU A 18 16.39 -5.37 -6.44
N PRO A 19 17.11 -6.51 -6.46
CA PRO A 19 18.51 -6.53 -6.04
C PRO A 19 19.42 -5.60 -6.84
N ASP A 20 19.08 -5.35 -8.10
CA ASP A 20 19.89 -4.55 -9.04
C ASP A 20 19.26 -3.19 -9.39
N GLY A 21 18.14 -2.81 -8.77
CA GLY A 21 17.49 -1.54 -9.12
C GLY A 21 16.15 -1.24 -8.49
N VAL A 22 15.67 -0.04 -8.77
CA VAL A 22 14.41 0.52 -8.24
C VAL A 22 13.67 1.30 -9.31
N ILE A 23 12.41 1.63 -9.05
CA ILE A 23 11.71 2.70 -9.76
C ILE A 23 11.87 3.97 -8.94
N ILE A 24 12.27 5.08 -9.57
CA ILE A 24 12.16 6.42 -9.00
C ILE A 24 11.08 7.19 -9.75
N TRP A 25 10.30 7.99 -9.02
CA TRP A 25 9.11 8.65 -9.51
C TRP A 25 9.06 10.13 -9.10
N THR A 26 8.53 10.93 -9.99
CA THR A 26 7.99 12.26 -9.71
C THR A 26 6.89 12.60 -10.70
N ARG A 27 6.18 13.70 -10.48
CA ARG A 27 5.22 14.25 -11.44
C ARG A 27 5.40 15.77 -11.51
N LEU A 28 5.48 16.31 -12.71
CA LEU A 28 5.51 17.75 -12.90
C LEU A 28 4.07 18.29 -12.78
N ALA A 29 3.80 19.11 -11.79
CA ALA A 29 2.48 19.64 -11.50
C ALA A 29 2.55 20.99 -10.80
N PRO A 30 2.92 22.10 -11.49
CA PRO A 30 3.01 23.42 -10.87
C PRO A 30 1.67 23.95 -10.33
N ASP A 31 0.55 23.49 -10.88
CA ASP A 31 -0.81 23.66 -10.36
C ASP A 31 -1.48 22.28 -10.23
N PRO A 32 -1.19 21.53 -9.12
CA PRO A 32 -1.53 20.12 -9.01
C PRO A 32 -3.04 19.85 -9.04
N LEU A 33 -3.88 20.82 -8.67
CA LEU A 33 -5.35 20.69 -8.64
C LEU A 33 -6.04 21.33 -9.85
N SER A 34 -5.29 21.69 -10.89
CA SER A 34 -5.86 22.23 -12.13
C SER A 34 -7.03 21.39 -12.63
N THR A 35 -8.13 22.05 -12.93
CA THR A 35 -9.34 21.41 -13.48
C THR A 35 -9.38 21.44 -15.00
N THR A 36 -8.37 22.03 -15.64
CA THR A 36 -8.27 22.12 -17.09
C THR A 36 -7.89 20.77 -17.67
N PRO A 37 -8.77 20.09 -18.43
CA PRO A 37 -8.54 18.72 -18.90
C PRO A 37 -7.27 18.56 -19.74
N ASP A 38 -6.97 19.56 -20.57
CA ASP A 38 -5.82 19.57 -21.48
C ASP A 38 -4.52 20.05 -20.79
N ARG A 39 -4.59 20.37 -19.48
CA ARG A 39 -3.45 20.83 -18.68
C ARG A 39 -3.40 20.16 -17.32
N PRO A 40 -3.26 18.84 -17.28
CA PRO A 40 -3.22 18.12 -16.01
C PRO A 40 -2.04 18.61 -15.16
N GLY A 41 -2.34 19.04 -13.92
CA GLY A 41 -1.32 19.62 -13.03
C GLY A 41 -0.81 21.01 -13.43
N GLY A 42 -1.52 21.70 -14.33
CA GLY A 42 -1.15 23.04 -14.82
C GLY A 42 0.00 23.02 -15.84
N MET A 43 0.42 21.87 -16.31
CA MET A 43 1.48 21.72 -17.31
C MET A 43 0.98 22.08 -18.72
N PRO A 44 1.83 22.67 -19.58
CA PRO A 44 1.50 22.89 -20.99
C PRO A 44 1.42 21.56 -21.77
N ASP A 45 0.81 21.62 -22.95
CA ASP A 45 0.77 20.51 -23.91
C ASP A 45 2.12 20.37 -24.66
N GLU A 46 3.18 20.19 -23.87
CA GLU A 46 4.53 19.99 -24.39
C GLU A 46 5.24 18.93 -23.54
N SER A 47 6.07 18.11 -24.18
CA SER A 47 6.92 17.20 -23.43
C SER A 47 8.08 17.97 -22.79
N VAL A 48 8.32 17.73 -21.51
CA VAL A 48 9.39 18.39 -20.73
C VAL A 48 10.52 17.40 -20.50
N LEU A 49 11.76 17.82 -20.77
CA LEU A 49 12.93 17.01 -20.47
C LEU A 49 13.24 17.09 -18.98
N VAL A 50 13.24 15.95 -18.32
CA VAL A 50 13.54 15.78 -16.89
C VAL A 50 14.87 15.03 -16.77
N ARG A 51 15.81 15.61 -16.03
CA ARG A 51 17.06 14.94 -15.62
C ARG A 51 16.82 14.21 -14.32
N TRP A 52 17.58 13.15 -14.06
CA TRP A 52 17.56 12.43 -12.82
C TRP A 52 18.96 11.97 -12.44
N GLN A 53 19.23 11.88 -11.15
CA GLN A 53 20.47 11.38 -10.57
C GLN A 53 20.19 10.44 -9.42
N VAL A 54 21.05 9.41 -9.27
CA VAL A 54 21.10 8.51 -8.12
C VAL A 54 22.52 8.52 -7.60
N ALA A 55 22.69 8.67 -6.29
CA ALA A 55 23.98 8.79 -5.61
C ALA A 55 24.06 7.90 -4.36
N GLU A 56 25.27 7.61 -3.90
CA GLU A 56 25.54 6.92 -2.65
C GLU A 56 25.45 7.83 -1.42
N ASP A 57 25.35 9.14 -1.62
CA ASP A 57 25.27 10.14 -0.56
C ASP A 57 24.27 11.24 -0.89
N GLU A 58 23.68 11.83 0.14
CA GLU A 58 22.62 12.86 0.03
C GLU A 58 23.12 14.17 -0.60
N ALA A 59 24.42 14.44 -0.53
CA ALA A 59 25.04 15.62 -1.15
C ALA A 59 25.34 15.42 -2.65
N PHE A 60 25.11 14.22 -3.20
CA PHE A 60 25.38 13.86 -4.60
C PHE A 60 26.84 14.05 -5.02
N THR A 61 27.78 13.80 -4.11
CA THR A 61 29.22 13.82 -4.42
C THR A 61 29.66 12.54 -5.14
N ARG A 62 28.91 11.41 -4.95
CA ARG A 62 29.14 10.11 -5.58
C ARG A 62 27.92 9.67 -6.36
N VAL A 63 27.71 10.31 -7.51
CA VAL A 63 26.64 9.90 -8.44
C VAL A 63 27.00 8.58 -9.09
N VAL A 64 26.12 7.58 -8.98
CA VAL A 64 26.32 6.22 -9.53
C VAL A 64 25.47 5.95 -10.77
N ALA A 65 24.39 6.68 -10.95
CA ALA A 65 23.55 6.62 -12.13
C ALA A 65 22.89 7.97 -12.39
N GLU A 66 22.80 8.36 -13.65
CA GLU A 66 22.10 9.56 -14.07
C GLU A 66 21.54 9.41 -15.48
N GLY A 67 20.61 10.28 -15.86
CA GLY A 67 20.05 10.25 -17.19
C GLY A 67 18.99 11.30 -17.40
N ARG A 68 18.28 11.15 -18.51
CA ARG A 68 17.24 12.07 -18.96
C ARG A 68 16.01 11.25 -19.41
N THR A 69 14.83 11.77 -19.15
CA THR A 69 13.56 11.22 -19.63
C THR A 69 12.61 12.34 -19.98
N ARG A 70 11.53 12.03 -20.69
CA ARG A 70 10.50 13.01 -21.03
C ARG A 70 9.26 12.81 -20.17
N ALA A 71 8.82 13.85 -19.50
CA ALA A 71 7.50 13.98 -18.92
C ALA A 71 6.54 14.42 -20.03
N VAL A 72 5.50 13.63 -20.29
CA VAL A 72 4.56 13.85 -21.41
C VAL A 72 3.14 14.03 -20.91
N GLN A 73 2.37 14.83 -21.59
CA GLN A 73 0.98 15.18 -21.25
C GLN A 73 0.09 13.92 -21.15
N ASP A 74 0.24 12.94 -22.06
CA ASP A 74 -0.53 11.70 -22.05
C ASP A 74 -0.52 11.00 -20.70
N TRP A 75 0.58 11.07 -19.98
CA TRP A 75 0.75 10.51 -18.63
C TRP A 75 0.73 11.58 -17.53
N ALA A 76 0.01 12.67 -17.77
CA ALA A 76 -0.09 13.80 -16.83
C ALA A 76 1.27 14.30 -16.33
N HIS A 77 2.30 14.26 -17.19
CA HIS A 77 3.69 14.60 -16.90
C HIS A 77 4.30 13.81 -15.71
N SER A 78 3.79 12.60 -15.44
CA SER A 78 4.44 11.69 -14.51
C SER A 78 5.70 11.08 -15.10
N VAL A 79 6.69 10.87 -14.26
CA VAL A 79 8.01 10.33 -14.60
C VAL A 79 8.23 9.04 -13.81
N HIS A 80 8.50 7.94 -14.52
CA HIS A 80 8.90 6.67 -13.94
C HIS A 80 10.24 6.29 -14.58
N VAL A 81 11.30 6.27 -13.78
CA VAL A 81 12.61 5.84 -14.24
C VAL A 81 12.95 4.49 -13.62
N ARG A 82 13.19 3.50 -14.46
CA ARG A 82 13.76 2.23 -14.04
C ARG A 82 15.27 2.39 -13.93
N VAL A 83 15.76 2.56 -12.72
CA VAL A 83 17.19 2.56 -12.44
C VAL A 83 17.66 1.11 -12.28
N THR A 84 18.73 0.73 -12.97
CA THR A 84 19.34 -0.62 -12.94
C THR A 84 20.86 -0.51 -12.75
N GLY A 85 21.52 -1.64 -12.45
CA GLY A 85 22.96 -1.69 -12.22
C GLY A 85 23.40 -1.22 -10.84
N LEU A 86 22.44 -1.12 -9.90
CA LEU A 86 22.71 -0.79 -8.50
C LEU A 86 23.18 -2.04 -7.74
N ARG A 87 23.91 -1.84 -6.64
CA ARG A 87 24.34 -2.94 -5.75
C ARG A 87 23.15 -3.42 -4.89
N PRO A 88 23.04 -4.73 -4.61
CA PRO A 88 22.00 -5.28 -3.74
C PRO A 88 22.10 -4.77 -2.30
N GLY A 89 20.96 -4.67 -1.62
CA GLY A 89 20.87 -4.33 -0.21
C GLY A 89 21.42 -2.95 0.17
N THR A 90 21.59 -2.06 -0.82
CA THR A 90 22.32 -0.80 -0.68
C THR A 90 21.38 0.40 -0.68
N GLU A 91 21.67 1.35 0.22
CA GLU A 91 20.97 2.63 0.30
C GLU A 91 21.50 3.59 -0.75
N TYR A 92 20.58 4.35 -1.38
CA TYR A 92 20.87 5.39 -2.34
C TYR A 92 19.97 6.60 -2.13
N PHE A 93 20.40 7.74 -2.68
CA PHE A 93 19.65 8.99 -2.74
C PHE A 93 19.38 9.34 -4.20
N TYR A 94 18.21 9.95 -4.46
CA TYR A 94 17.84 10.30 -5.82
C TYR A 94 17.15 11.66 -5.87
N ARG A 95 17.27 12.33 -7.00
CA ARG A 95 16.61 13.62 -7.29
C ARG A 95 16.29 13.79 -8.77
N PHE A 96 15.40 14.71 -9.04
CA PHE A 96 15.05 15.11 -10.40
C PHE A 96 15.31 16.61 -10.60
N GLY A 97 15.42 17.04 -11.87
CA GLY A 97 15.58 18.45 -12.21
C GLY A 97 15.04 18.78 -13.60
N VAL A 98 14.59 20.02 -13.77
CA VAL A 98 14.13 20.58 -15.02
C VAL A 98 14.92 21.85 -15.33
N GLY A 99 15.39 21.98 -16.58
CA GLY A 99 16.17 23.13 -17.00
C GLY A 99 17.66 23.02 -16.73
N ASP A 100 18.37 24.16 -16.82
CA ASP A 100 19.80 24.31 -16.61
C ASP A 100 20.08 25.62 -15.88
N PRO A 101 20.93 25.66 -14.84
CA PRO A 101 21.57 24.53 -14.21
C PRO A 101 20.58 23.66 -13.39
N PHE A 102 20.95 22.40 -13.17
CA PHE A 102 20.12 21.41 -12.47
C PHE A 102 19.65 21.90 -11.08
N GLU A 103 20.54 22.56 -10.34
CA GLU A 103 20.30 22.98 -8.95
C GLU A 103 19.19 24.02 -8.80
N ASN A 104 18.93 24.84 -9.82
CA ASN A 104 17.92 25.90 -9.76
C ASN A 104 16.48 25.39 -9.84
N THR A 105 16.29 24.15 -10.28
CA THR A 105 14.98 23.53 -10.47
C THR A 105 14.98 22.06 -10.04
N ALA A 106 15.70 21.75 -8.95
CA ALA A 106 15.75 20.40 -8.40
C ALA A 106 14.49 20.05 -7.57
N SER A 107 14.12 18.79 -7.60
CA SER A 107 13.14 18.22 -6.69
C SER A 107 13.69 18.11 -5.26
N PRO A 108 12.85 17.79 -4.27
CA PRO A 108 13.35 17.22 -3.00
C PRO A 108 14.25 16.01 -3.27
N VAL A 109 15.13 15.71 -2.33
CA VAL A 109 15.94 14.47 -2.33
C VAL A 109 15.11 13.33 -1.75
N GLY A 110 15.06 12.20 -2.43
CA GLY A 110 14.51 10.97 -1.92
C GLY A 110 15.59 9.98 -1.55
N ARG A 111 15.34 9.17 -0.54
CA ARG A 111 16.13 8.00 -0.15
C ARG A 111 15.45 6.74 -0.68
N THR A 112 16.24 5.79 -1.14
CA THR A 112 15.77 4.47 -1.56
C THR A 112 16.74 3.39 -1.13
N LYS A 113 16.30 2.12 -1.20
CA LYS A 113 17.16 0.97 -0.91
C LYS A 113 16.81 -0.17 -1.88
N THR A 114 17.82 -0.79 -2.45
CA THR A 114 17.64 -2.00 -3.26
C THR A 114 17.30 -3.21 -2.37
N ALA A 115 16.59 -4.18 -2.91
CA ALA A 115 16.40 -5.45 -2.22
C ALA A 115 17.77 -6.18 -2.03
N PRO A 116 17.91 -7.01 -1.01
CA PRO A 116 19.09 -7.85 -0.84
C PRO A 116 19.30 -8.81 -2.03
N ALA A 117 20.52 -9.31 -2.20
CA ALA A 117 20.78 -10.41 -3.12
C ALA A 117 19.93 -11.64 -2.74
N ARG A 118 19.54 -12.44 -3.73
CA ARG A 118 18.58 -13.56 -3.52
C ARG A 118 19.07 -14.64 -2.55
N ASP A 119 20.37 -14.76 -2.37
CA ASP A 119 21.05 -15.71 -1.49
C ASP A 119 21.49 -15.10 -0.15
N ALA A 120 21.18 -13.83 0.09
CA ALA A 120 21.53 -13.13 1.32
C ALA A 120 20.52 -13.40 2.45
N ASP A 121 21.03 -13.48 3.68
CA ASP A 121 20.21 -13.56 4.92
C ASP A 121 20.07 -12.19 5.61
N THR A 122 20.10 -11.11 4.83
CA THR A 122 20.00 -9.76 5.34
C THR A 122 18.62 -9.51 5.97
N PRO A 123 18.55 -9.10 7.23
CA PRO A 123 17.29 -8.72 7.87
C PRO A 123 16.59 -7.62 7.09
N VAL A 124 15.26 -7.61 7.13
CA VAL A 124 14.43 -6.57 6.54
C VAL A 124 13.57 -5.89 7.62
N ARG A 125 13.60 -4.55 7.64
CA ARG A 125 12.74 -3.71 8.48
C ARG A 125 11.76 -2.99 7.57
N PHE A 126 10.50 -3.24 7.77
CA PHE A 126 9.47 -2.62 6.94
C PHE A 126 8.27 -2.17 7.76
N ALA A 127 7.51 -1.26 7.20
CA ALA A 127 6.23 -0.87 7.75
C ALA A 127 5.13 -1.17 6.74
N PHE A 128 3.92 -1.50 7.24
CA PHE A 128 2.76 -1.51 6.37
C PHE A 128 1.64 -0.61 6.91
N VAL A 129 0.89 -0.04 5.97
CA VAL A 129 -0.17 0.95 6.18
C VAL A 129 -1.30 0.74 5.18
N SER A 130 -2.48 1.26 5.49
CA SER A 130 -3.64 1.30 4.59
C SER A 130 -4.62 2.42 4.96
N CYS A 131 -5.64 2.65 4.14
CA CYS A 131 -6.85 3.37 4.52
C CYS A 131 -6.59 4.80 5.01
N GLN A 132 -6.09 5.65 4.11
CA GLN A 132 -5.66 7.02 4.42
C GLN A 132 -6.67 8.08 3.97
N ARG A 133 -7.94 8.00 4.41
CA ARG A 133 -8.95 8.98 4.01
C ARG A 133 -8.58 10.38 4.47
N TYR A 134 -8.32 11.27 3.51
CA TYR A 134 -7.73 12.59 3.75
C TYR A 134 -8.61 13.49 4.64
N GLU A 135 -9.92 13.43 4.45
CA GLU A 135 -10.89 14.25 5.18
C GLU A 135 -11.10 13.78 6.64
N HIS A 136 -10.62 12.59 7.00
CA HIS A 136 -10.79 12.03 8.34
C HIS A 136 -9.66 12.39 9.30
N GLY A 137 -8.53 12.95 8.82
CA GLY A 137 -7.46 13.33 9.74
C GLY A 137 -6.16 13.78 9.08
N TYR A 138 -5.24 14.20 9.93
CA TYR A 138 -3.87 14.56 9.57
C TYR A 138 -2.98 13.32 9.49
N TYR A 139 -2.00 13.36 8.60
CA TYR A 139 -1.12 12.24 8.29
C TYR A 139 0.09 12.10 9.23
N THR A 140 -0.08 12.46 10.50
CA THR A 140 0.96 12.36 11.54
C THR A 140 1.61 10.97 11.61
N VAL A 141 0.86 9.91 11.31
CA VAL A 141 1.36 8.53 11.18
C VAL A 141 2.55 8.46 10.23
N TYR A 142 2.48 9.12 9.06
CA TYR A 142 3.56 9.12 8.08
C TYR A 142 4.81 9.88 8.53
N LYS A 143 4.65 10.94 9.33
CA LYS A 143 5.79 11.61 9.95
C LYS A 143 6.60 10.66 10.83
N HIS A 144 5.93 9.87 11.67
CA HIS A 144 6.59 8.89 12.52
C HIS A 144 7.22 7.75 11.73
N LEU A 145 6.52 7.25 10.71
CA LEU A 145 7.02 6.21 9.82
C LEU A 145 8.29 6.67 9.08
N ALA A 146 8.29 7.88 8.52
CA ALA A 146 9.45 8.45 7.84
C ALA A 146 10.69 8.55 8.74
N ALA A 147 10.48 8.95 9.99
CA ALA A 147 11.56 9.10 10.98
C ALA A 147 12.25 7.75 11.33
N GLN A 148 11.55 6.62 11.18
CA GLN A 148 12.11 5.28 11.42
C GLN A 148 12.98 4.76 10.25
N ARG A 149 12.94 5.43 9.06
CA ARG A 149 13.74 5.06 7.88
C ARG A 149 13.64 3.57 7.52
N PRO A 150 12.46 3.03 7.22
CA PRO A 150 12.30 1.62 6.87
C PRO A 150 13.09 1.24 5.61
N ASP A 151 13.34 -0.06 5.45
CA ASP A 151 13.92 -0.62 4.23
C ASP A 151 12.86 -0.72 3.11
N LEU A 152 11.59 -0.83 3.52
CA LEU A 152 10.43 -0.93 2.62
C LEU A 152 9.18 -0.42 3.31
N VAL A 153 8.29 0.24 2.57
CA VAL A 153 6.91 0.50 2.98
C VAL A 153 5.97 -0.30 2.10
N VAL A 154 5.02 -1.01 2.72
CA VAL A 154 3.95 -1.74 2.02
C VAL A 154 2.62 -1.00 2.24
N HIS A 155 2.00 -0.53 1.17
CA HIS A 155 0.67 0.08 1.24
C HIS A 155 -0.38 -0.89 0.75
N LEU A 156 -1.34 -1.21 1.61
CA LEU A 156 -2.30 -2.30 1.43
C LEU A 156 -3.69 -1.82 0.96
N GLY A 157 -3.73 -0.76 0.16
CA GLY A 157 -4.98 -0.26 -0.42
C GLY A 157 -5.60 0.91 0.31
N ASP A 158 -6.65 1.48 -0.31
CA ASP A 158 -7.29 2.71 0.14
C ASP A 158 -6.33 3.90 0.26
N TYR A 159 -5.46 4.02 -0.73
CA TYR A 159 -4.58 5.18 -0.84
C TYR A 159 -5.36 6.47 -1.11
N ILE A 160 -6.47 6.37 -1.83
CA ILE A 160 -7.48 7.43 -2.00
C ILE A 160 -8.86 6.90 -1.61
N TYR A 161 -9.81 7.81 -1.45
CA TYR A 161 -11.24 7.52 -1.38
C TYR A 161 -11.94 8.31 -2.47
N GLU A 162 -12.74 7.64 -3.29
CA GLU A 162 -13.39 8.21 -4.48
C GLU A 162 -14.56 9.14 -4.14
N TYR A 163 -15.08 9.05 -2.91
CA TYR A 163 -16.28 9.76 -2.49
C TYR A 163 -16.21 11.28 -2.68
N GLY A 164 -17.36 11.86 -3.02
CA GLY A 164 -17.60 13.29 -2.90
C GLY A 164 -17.95 13.71 -1.47
N ARG A 165 -18.33 14.97 -1.32
CA ARG A 165 -18.80 15.52 -0.05
C ARG A 165 -20.10 14.83 0.35
N PRO A 166 -20.22 14.25 1.54
CA PRO A 166 -21.48 13.69 2.00
C PRO A 166 -22.47 14.83 2.29
N ALA A 167 -23.73 14.61 1.95
CA ALA A 167 -24.81 15.57 2.22
C ALA A 167 -24.96 15.89 3.72
N ARG A 168 -24.62 14.92 4.58
CA ARG A 168 -24.59 15.06 6.04
C ARG A 168 -23.33 14.37 6.57
N PRO A 169 -22.27 15.12 6.90
CA PRO A 169 -21.10 14.55 7.55
C PRO A 169 -21.47 13.94 8.90
N ALA A 170 -21.02 12.72 9.15
CA ALA A 170 -21.19 12.13 10.48
C ALA A 170 -20.36 12.93 11.51
N PRO A 171 -20.95 13.32 12.66
CA PRO A 171 -20.24 14.05 13.69
C PRO A 171 -18.96 13.33 14.12
N GLY A 172 -17.85 14.08 14.27
CA GLY A 172 -16.57 13.54 14.73
C GLY A 172 -15.75 12.74 13.69
N ARG A 173 -16.31 12.48 12.49
CA ARG A 173 -15.60 11.73 11.43
C ARG A 173 -14.86 12.61 10.43
N TYR A 174 -15.22 13.90 10.31
CA TYR A 174 -14.59 14.80 9.36
C TYR A 174 -13.81 15.89 10.10
N VAL A 175 -12.53 15.97 9.78
CA VAL A 175 -11.67 17.09 10.19
C VAL A 175 -11.71 18.11 9.06
N ARG A 176 -11.97 19.39 9.38
CA ARG A 176 -11.94 20.49 8.42
C ARG A 176 -10.48 20.80 8.02
N ARG A 177 -9.88 19.88 7.32
CA ARG A 177 -8.52 20.03 6.83
C ARG A 177 -8.50 20.64 5.43
N LEU A 178 -9.37 20.13 4.58
CA LEU A 178 -9.70 20.66 3.26
C LEU A 178 -11.17 20.33 2.98
N GLU A 179 -11.83 21.19 2.24
CA GLU A 179 -13.15 20.88 1.69
C GLU A 179 -13.05 19.61 0.82
N PRO A 180 -13.82 18.56 1.09
CA PRO A 180 -13.86 17.41 0.20
C PRO A 180 -14.37 17.85 -1.17
N PRO A 181 -13.94 17.22 -2.28
CA PRO A 181 -14.48 17.51 -3.60
C PRO A 181 -16.00 17.34 -3.59
N GLU A 182 -16.71 18.21 -4.31
CA GLU A 182 -18.18 18.15 -4.34
C GLU A 182 -18.71 16.83 -4.91
N ALA A 183 -17.99 16.26 -5.91
CA ALA A 183 -18.41 15.06 -6.61
C ALA A 183 -17.50 13.85 -6.34
N GLU A 184 -18.09 12.69 -6.46
CA GLU A 184 -17.41 11.40 -6.51
C GLU A 184 -16.50 11.31 -7.75
N CYS A 185 -15.34 10.62 -7.62
CA CYS A 185 -14.44 10.39 -8.74
C CYS A 185 -15.07 9.45 -9.78
N ARG A 186 -15.28 9.93 -11.01
CA ARG A 186 -15.82 9.15 -12.13
C ARG A 186 -15.00 9.32 -13.43
N THR A 187 -14.14 10.32 -13.49
CA THR A 187 -13.30 10.64 -14.65
C THR A 187 -11.82 10.58 -14.31
N LEU A 188 -10.98 10.42 -15.32
CA LEU A 188 -9.52 10.44 -15.15
C LEU A 188 -9.04 11.72 -14.44
N GLN A 189 -9.58 12.88 -14.81
CA GLN A 189 -9.19 14.15 -14.18
C GLN A 189 -9.59 14.19 -12.70
N ALA A 190 -10.77 13.67 -12.34
CA ALA A 190 -11.22 13.61 -10.96
C ALA A 190 -10.30 12.73 -10.10
N TYR A 191 -9.90 11.55 -10.61
CA TYR A 191 -8.93 10.69 -9.94
C TYR A 191 -7.54 11.34 -9.84
N ARG A 192 -7.04 11.98 -10.91
CA ARG A 192 -5.76 12.72 -10.90
C ARG A 192 -5.74 13.79 -9.81
N ASN A 193 -6.82 14.57 -9.70
CA ASN A 193 -6.92 15.61 -8.69
C ASN A 193 -7.06 15.03 -7.27
N ARG A 194 -7.70 13.85 -7.11
CA ARG A 194 -7.79 13.18 -5.84
C ARG A 194 -6.40 12.72 -5.35
N TYR A 195 -5.62 12.07 -6.21
CA TYR A 195 -4.23 11.70 -5.89
C TYR A 195 -3.36 12.94 -5.63
N ALA A 196 -3.45 13.96 -6.47
CA ALA A 196 -2.67 15.18 -6.32
C ALA A 196 -2.93 15.86 -4.97
N ARG A 197 -4.21 16.00 -4.57
CA ARG A 197 -4.60 16.57 -3.27
C ARG A 197 -3.92 15.86 -2.10
N ILE A 198 -3.94 14.54 -2.10
CA ILE A 198 -3.36 13.71 -1.05
C ILE A 198 -1.82 13.83 -1.05
N LYS A 199 -1.22 13.78 -2.24
CA LYS A 199 0.24 13.89 -2.39
C LYS A 199 0.82 15.29 -2.13
N MET A 200 0.00 16.31 -1.99
CA MET A 200 0.44 17.64 -1.49
C MET A 200 0.70 17.63 0.02
N ASP A 201 0.31 16.58 0.74
CA ASP A 201 0.55 16.49 2.18
C ASP A 201 2.04 16.29 2.49
N PRO A 202 2.64 17.15 3.33
CA PRO A 202 4.07 17.11 3.61
C PRO A 202 4.52 15.85 4.36
N ASP A 203 3.69 15.30 5.26
CA ASP A 203 4.04 14.08 6.01
C ASP A 203 4.02 12.85 5.08
N LEU A 204 3.07 12.79 4.14
CA LEU A 204 3.05 11.75 3.11
C LEU A 204 4.22 11.88 2.14
N GLN A 205 4.58 13.10 1.73
CA GLN A 205 5.77 13.32 0.90
C GLN A 205 7.05 12.88 1.62
N ALA A 206 7.18 13.20 2.90
CA ALA A 206 8.31 12.74 3.71
C ALA A 206 8.39 11.21 3.78
N ALA A 207 7.27 10.52 3.96
CA ALA A 207 7.23 9.06 3.98
C ALA A 207 7.60 8.44 2.62
N HIS A 208 7.13 9.00 1.50
CA HIS A 208 7.54 8.57 0.17
C HIS A 208 9.01 8.84 -0.13
N ALA A 209 9.55 9.95 0.36
CA ALA A 209 10.96 10.30 0.20
C ALA A 209 11.88 9.46 1.11
N ALA A 210 11.38 8.84 2.18
CA ALA A 210 12.19 8.14 3.17
C ALA A 210 12.55 6.69 2.79
N ALA A 211 11.78 6.04 1.93
CA ALA A 211 11.95 4.61 1.62
C ALA A 211 11.30 4.23 0.27
N PRO A 212 11.70 3.09 -0.33
CA PRO A 212 10.95 2.51 -1.44
C PRO A 212 9.61 1.93 -0.97
N TRP A 213 8.58 2.04 -1.82
CA TRP A 213 7.24 1.54 -1.58
C TRP A 213 6.88 0.40 -2.51
N VAL A 214 6.12 -0.55 -2.00
CA VAL A 214 5.32 -1.48 -2.79
C VAL A 214 3.86 -1.29 -2.40
N THR A 215 2.97 -1.24 -3.37
CA THR A 215 1.57 -0.89 -3.12
C THR A 215 0.65 -1.91 -3.76
N VAL A 216 -0.40 -2.27 -3.10
CA VAL A 216 -1.58 -2.89 -3.69
C VAL A 216 -2.75 -1.93 -3.57
N TRP A 217 -3.79 -2.12 -4.34
CA TRP A 217 -5.03 -1.37 -4.19
C TRP A 217 -6.10 -2.19 -3.46
N ASP A 218 -7.12 -1.50 -2.95
CA ASP A 218 -8.38 -2.11 -2.57
C ASP A 218 -9.51 -1.54 -3.46
N ASP A 219 -10.70 -1.36 -2.97
CA ASP A 219 -11.84 -0.92 -3.75
C ASP A 219 -11.88 0.61 -3.95
N HIS A 220 -11.52 1.38 -2.94
CA HIS A 220 -11.63 2.85 -2.98
C HIS A 220 -10.67 3.54 -3.97
N GLU A 221 -9.68 2.85 -4.49
CA GLU A 221 -8.93 3.35 -5.65
C GLU A 221 -9.80 3.48 -6.90
N VAL A 222 -10.94 2.76 -6.94
CA VAL A 222 -11.91 2.79 -8.04
C VAL A 222 -13.30 3.16 -7.54
N GLN A 223 -13.95 2.26 -6.78
CA GLN A 223 -15.30 2.41 -6.27
C GLN A 223 -15.55 1.39 -5.16
N ASN A 224 -16.17 1.85 -4.06
CA ASN A 224 -16.54 1.00 -2.93
C ASN A 224 -17.20 -0.32 -3.35
N ASP A 225 -16.72 -1.42 -2.79
CA ASP A 225 -17.22 -2.79 -2.95
C ASP A 225 -17.27 -3.29 -4.42
N TYR A 226 -16.48 -2.73 -5.35
CA TYR A 226 -16.47 -3.29 -6.70
C TYR A 226 -15.82 -4.67 -6.74
N ALA A 227 -16.28 -5.51 -7.64
CA ALA A 227 -15.78 -6.87 -7.83
C ALA A 227 -15.55 -7.18 -9.32
N GLY A 228 -14.28 -7.22 -9.71
CA GLY A 228 -13.87 -7.49 -11.09
C GLY A 228 -14.44 -6.47 -12.09
N ARG A 229 -15.42 -6.90 -12.87
CA ARG A 229 -16.08 -6.08 -13.89
C ARG A 229 -17.43 -5.53 -13.41
N ARG A 230 -17.83 -5.82 -12.17
CA ARG A 230 -19.11 -5.42 -11.58
C ARG A 230 -18.94 -4.22 -10.66
N PRO A 231 -19.70 -3.13 -10.87
CA PRO A 231 -19.72 -2.00 -9.96
C PRO A 231 -20.32 -2.38 -8.61
N GLY A 232 -19.86 -1.74 -7.52
CA GLY A 232 -20.41 -1.94 -6.17
C GLY A 232 -21.78 -1.32 -5.97
N ASP A 233 -22.10 -0.24 -6.70
CA ASP A 233 -23.36 0.52 -6.59
C ASP A 233 -24.46 0.08 -7.58
N GLY A 234 -24.23 -0.99 -8.36
CA GLY A 234 -25.16 -1.47 -9.36
C GLY A 234 -25.31 -0.57 -10.60
N SER A 235 -24.42 0.40 -10.81
CA SER A 235 -24.40 1.26 -12.00
C SER A 235 -24.12 0.48 -13.28
N ASP A 236 -24.24 1.16 -14.46
CA ASP A 236 -23.99 0.54 -15.76
C ASP A 236 -22.58 -0.07 -15.85
N PRO A 237 -22.42 -1.39 -16.12
CA PRO A 237 -21.13 -2.06 -16.19
C PRO A 237 -20.18 -1.48 -17.24
N ALA A 238 -20.67 -0.99 -18.36
CA ALA A 238 -19.82 -0.40 -19.40
C ALA A 238 -19.26 0.97 -18.96
N ALA A 239 -20.07 1.77 -18.29
CA ALA A 239 -19.61 3.03 -17.69
C ALA A 239 -18.61 2.76 -16.55
N PHE A 240 -18.85 1.74 -15.73
CA PHE A 240 -17.95 1.32 -14.67
C PHE A 240 -16.57 0.89 -15.23
N LEU A 241 -16.51 0.12 -16.30
CA LEU A 241 -15.22 -0.29 -16.88
C LEU A 241 -14.41 0.89 -17.41
N ARG A 242 -15.05 1.92 -17.96
CA ARG A 242 -14.36 3.16 -18.34
C ARG A 242 -13.83 3.90 -17.11
N ARG A 243 -14.63 3.96 -16.04
CA ARG A 243 -14.23 4.51 -14.73
C ARG A 243 -13.03 3.76 -14.17
N ARG A 244 -13.07 2.42 -14.14
CA ARG A 244 -12.00 1.55 -13.63
C ARG A 244 -10.69 1.78 -14.41
N ALA A 245 -10.74 1.83 -15.75
CA ALA A 245 -9.56 2.13 -16.56
C ALA A 245 -8.97 3.51 -16.25
N ALA A 246 -9.81 4.53 -16.05
CA ALA A 246 -9.38 5.87 -15.65
C ALA A 246 -8.72 5.88 -14.25
N ALA A 247 -9.30 5.15 -13.30
CA ALA A 247 -8.77 4.99 -11.94
C ALA A 247 -7.40 4.30 -11.95
N TYR A 248 -7.25 3.17 -12.65
CA TYR A 248 -5.98 2.44 -12.78
C TYR A 248 -4.89 3.28 -13.44
N ARG A 249 -5.26 4.09 -14.45
CA ARG A 249 -4.34 5.03 -15.06
C ARG A 249 -3.87 6.10 -14.08
N ALA A 250 -4.77 6.72 -13.33
CA ALA A 250 -4.43 7.72 -12.32
C ALA A 250 -3.57 7.11 -11.19
N TYR A 251 -3.83 5.88 -10.78
CA TYR A 251 -3.03 5.14 -9.81
C TYR A 251 -1.58 4.99 -10.29
N TYR A 252 -1.38 4.53 -11.53
CA TYR A 252 -0.05 4.45 -12.12
C TYR A 252 0.64 5.81 -12.21
N GLU A 253 -0.07 6.84 -12.66
CA GLU A 253 0.49 8.19 -12.83
C GLU A 253 1.00 8.81 -11.52
N HIS A 254 0.56 8.31 -10.34
CA HIS A 254 0.89 8.89 -9.04
C HIS A 254 1.72 8.00 -8.12
N LEU A 255 2.00 6.77 -8.49
CA LEU A 255 2.75 5.83 -7.65
C LEU A 255 3.95 5.24 -8.40
N PRO A 256 5.03 4.86 -7.70
CA PRO A 256 6.29 4.41 -8.30
C PRO A 256 6.20 2.95 -8.80
N LEU A 257 5.30 2.67 -9.71
CA LEU A 257 5.03 1.34 -10.26
C LEU A 257 5.94 0.98 -11.43
N ARG A 258 6.27 -0.29 -11.55
CA ARG A 258 7.11 -0.82 -12.63
C ARG A 258 6.33 -1.15 -13.91
N VAL A 259 5.07 -1.50 -13.76
CA VAL A 259 4.19 -1.94 -14.85
C VAL A 259 3.17 -0.85 -15.18
N ARG A 260 2.97 -0.58 -16.46
CA ARG A 260 1.96 0.37 -16.95
C ARG A 260 0.61 -0.31 -17.16
N PRO A 261 -0.50 0.43 -17.03
CA PRO A 261 -1.80 -0.04 -17.46
C PRO A 261 -1.81 -0.45 -18.93
N SER A 262 -2.55 -1.52 -19.24
CA SER A 262 -2.75 -2.01 -20.60
C SER A 262 -4.23 -2.35 -20.78
N GLY A 263 -4.86 -1.77 -21.80
CA GLY A 263 -6.31 -1.86 -21.96
C GLY A 263 -7.06 -1.29 -20.76
N ASP A 264 -7.97 -2.08 -20.19
CA ASP A 264 -8.75 -1.74 -19.00
C ASP A 264 -8.18 -2.37 -17.68
N GLY A 265 -6.95 -2.88 -17.73
CA GLY A 265 -6.29 -3.57 -16.62
C GLY A 265 -4.90 -3.00 -16.26
N LEU A 266 -4.45 -3.38 -15.06
CA LEU A 266 -3.10 -3.13 -14.57
C LEU A 266 -2.65 -4.34 -13.73
N GLN A 267 -1.56 -4.99 -14.14
CA GLN A 267 -1.04 -6.18 -13.44
C GLN A 267 -0.51 -5.80 -12.05
N MET A 268 -1.31 -6.03 -11.01
CA MET A 268 -0.97 -5.65 -9.63
C MET A 268 -0.42 -6.81 -8.80
N TYR A 269 -0.89 -8.04 -8.99
CA TYR A 269 -0.30 -9.15 -8.24
C TYR A 269 1.11 -9.45 -8.73
N ARG A 270 2.03 -9.57 -7.79
CA ARG A 270 3.45 -9.72 -8.07
C ARG A 270 4.22 -10.21 -6.85
N TRP A 271 5.44 -10.68 -7.09
CA TRP A 271 6.35 -11.19 -6.08
C TRP A 271 7.58 -10.30 -5.95
N ARG A 272 8.02 -10.06 -4.70
CA ARG A 272 9.22 -9.30 -4.35
C ARG A 272 10.05 -10.09 -3.34
N PRO A 273 11.15 -10.71 -3.76
CA PRO A 273 12.05 -11.42 -2.86
C PRO A 273 12.96 -10.46 -2.10
N TYR A 274 13.12 -10.72 -0.81
CA TYR A 274 14.07 -10.05 0.07
C TYR A 274 15.08 -11.07 0.63
N GLY A 275 16.03 -11.46 -0.22
CA GLY A 275 17.02 -12.48 0.09
C GLY A 275 16.38 -13.85 0.33
N ARG A 276 16.92 -14.57 1.28
CA ARG A 276 16.34 -15.82 1.83
C ARG A 276 15.42 -15.56 3.04
N VAL A 277 15.33 -14.30 3.47
CA VAL A 277 14.57 -13.94 4.68
C VAL A 277 13.07 -13.88 4.38
N ALA A 278 12.64 -13.15 3.36
CA ALA A 278 11.22 -12.97 3.10
C ALA A 278 10.88 -12.93 1.60
N ASP A 279 9.78 -13.59 1.24
CA ASP A 279 9.12 -13.48 -0.06
C ASP A 279 7.80 -12.75 0.10
N PHE A 280 7.71 -11.53 -0.43
CA PHE A 280 6.46 -10.77 -0.45
C PHE A 280 5.64 -11.12 -1.68
N HIS A 281 4.45 -11.68 -1.45
CA HIS A 281 3.43 -11.97 -2.47
C HIS A 281 2.36 -10.90 -2.34
N LEU A 282 2.37 -9.93 -3.27
CA LEU A 282 1.40 -8.85 -3.31
C LEU A 282 0.20 -9.30 -4.13
N LEU A 283 -1.00 -9.24 -3.57
CA LEU A 283 -2.21 -9.73 -4.20
C LEU A 283 -3.11 -8.59 -4.70
N ASP A 284 -3.90 -8.92 -5.70
CA ASP A 284 -4.99 -8.09 -6.20
C ASP A 284 -6.32 -8.78 -5.91
N SER A 285 -6.99 -8.34 -4.88
CA SER A 285 -8.25 -8.93 -4.42
C SER A 285 -9.49 -8.33 -5.07
N ARG A 286 -9.34 -7.39 -6.01
CA ARG A 286 -10.45 -6.66 -6.63
C ARG A 286 -10.61 -6.89 -8.13
N GLN A 287 -9.55 -6.73 -8.93
CA GLN A 287 -9.65 -6.73 -10.40
C GLN A 287 -10.14 -8.05 -10.98
N TYR A 288 -9.81 -9.17 -10.35
CA TYR A 288 -10.12 -10.51 -10.83
C TYR A 288 -11.22 -11.20 -10.03
N ARG A 289 -11.81 -10.49 -9.05
CA ARG A 289 -12.86 -11.02 -8.19
C ARG A 289 -14.10 -11.40 -8.98
N SER A 290 -14.66 -12.56 -8.61
CA SER A 290 -15.94 -13.06 -9.12
C SER A 290 -16.79 -13.60 -7.96
N GLY A 291 -17.99 -14.14 -8.26
CA GLY A 291 -18.86 -14.73 -7.23
C GLY A 291 -18.26 -15.90 -6.47
N GLU A 292 -17.28 -16.61 -7.05
CA GLU A 292 -16.69 -17.84 -6.48
C GLU A 292 -15.19 -17.69 -6.17
N SER A 293 -14.57 -16.59 -6.56
CA SER A 293 -13.11 -16.41 -6.43
C SER A 293 -12.75 -14.97 -6.11
N MET A 294 -11.94 -14.79 -5.06
CA MET A 294 -11.31 -13.52 -4.70
C MET A 294 -10.24 -13.11 -5.71
N LEU A 295 -9.40 -14.06 -6.12
CA LEU A 295 -8.17 -13.81 -6.88
C LEU A 295 -8.30 -14.10 -8.39
N GLY A 296 -9.36 -14.82 -8.80
CA GLY A 296 -9.40 -15.43 -10.13
C GLY A 296 -8.42 -16.62 -10.26
N ALA A 297 -8.63 -17.46 -11.28
CA ALA A 297 -7.90 -18.72 -11.42
C ALA A 297 -6.40 -18.54 -11.70
N ASP A 298 -6.03 -17.54 -12.48
CA ASP A 298 -4.63 -17.35 -12.91
C ASP A 298 -3.77 -16.83 -11.75
N GLN A 299 -4.28 -15.85 -10.98
CA GLN A 299 -3.57 -15.34 -9.80
C GLN A 299 -3.48 -16.40 -8.70
N GLU A 300 -4.56 -17.16 -8.45
CA GLU A 300 -4.54 -18.25 -7.48
C GLU A 300 -3.47 -19.31 -7.83
N ARG A 301 -3.43 -19.75 -9.06
CA ARG A 301 -2.43 -20.72 -9.55
C ARG A 301 -1.02 -20.16 -9.41
N TRP A 302 -0.82 -18.91 -9.80
CA TRP A 302 0.45 -18.21 -9.62
C TRP A 302 0.85 -18.16 -8.14
N LEU A 303 -0.07 -17.79 -7.26
CA LEU A 303 0.19 -17.69 -5.81
C LEU A 303 0.60 -19.04 -5.22
N ILE A 304 -0.20 -20.09 -5.48
CA ILE A 304 0.08 -21.45 -4.99
C ILE A 304 1.47 -21.89 -5.45
N THR A 305 1.79 -21.73 -6.74
CA THR A 305 3.12 -22.06 -7.26
C THR A 305 4.23 -21.30 -6.54
N ARG A 306 4.05 -19.99 -6.32
CA ARG A 306 5.04 -19.18 -5.62
C ARG A 306 5.21 -19.56 -4.15
N LEU A 307 4.13 -19.88 -3.47
CA LEU A 307 4.19 -20.32 -2.07
C LEU A 307 4.91 -21.67 -1.93
N THR A 308 4.64 -22.62 -2.83
CA THR A 308 5.26 -23.95 -2.79
C THR A 308 6.72 -23.94 -3.21
N ASP A 309 7.10 -23.07 -4.17
CA ASP A 309 8.49 -22.97 -4.66
C ASP A 309 9.37 -22.06 -3.78
N SER A 310 8.79 -21.26 -2.89
CA SER A 310 9.52 -20.34 -2.03
C SER A 310 10.45 -21.09 -1.09
N ARG A 311 11.69 -20.62 -1.06
CA ARG A 311 12.73 -21.07 -0.09
C ARG A 311 13.01 -20.02 0.97
N ALA A 312 12.27 -18.92 0.97
CA ALA A 312 12.41 -17.90 1.97
C ALA A 312 11.95 -18.41 3.35
N ARG A 313 12.58 -17.90 4.40
CA ARG A 313 12.19 -18.20 5.78
C ARG A 313 10.75 -17.82 6.06
N TRP A 314 10.31 -16.66 5.54
CA TRP A 314 8.96 -16.12 5.73
C TRP A 314 8.25 -15.92 4.39
N ARG A 315 7.04 -16.45 4.27
CA ARG A 315 6.11 -16.23 3.15
C ARG A 315 5.14 -15.14 3.55
N VAL A 316 5.35 -13.93 3.03
CA VAL A 316 4.51 -12.78 3.38
C VAL A 316 3.43 -12.60 2.32
N LEU A 317 2.16 -12.78 2.68
CA LEU A 317 1.03 -12.36 1.86
C LEU A 317 0.70 -10.90 2.19
N ALA A 318 0.86 -10.02 1.21
CA ALA A 318 0.52 -8.60 1.33
C ALA A 318 -0.75 -8.34 0.54
N GLU A 319 -1.85 -8.11 1.24
CA GLU A 319 -3.16 -7.99 0.63
C GLU A 319 -4.08 -7.09 1.48
N PRO A 320 -5.11 -6.45 0.90
CA PRO A 320 -5.89 -5.48 1.67
C PRO A 320 -6.81 -6.10 2.73
N LEU A 321 -7.40 -7.28 2.49
CA LEU A 321 -8.57 -7.75 3.22
C LEU A 321 -8.21 -8.72 4.36
N PHE A 322 -9.04 -8.77 5.39
CA PHE A 322 -8.90 -9.70 6.52
C PHE A 322 -8.92 -11.15 6.03
N PHE A 323 -7.82 -11.88 6.21
CA PHE A 323 -7.62 -13.24 5.68
C PHE A 323 -8.19 -14.32 6.58
N SER A 324 -7.92 -14.25 7.90
CA SER A 324 -8.39 -15.22 8.89
C SER A 324 -9.92 -15.17 9.02
N ARG A 325 -10.54 -16.24 9.47
CA ARG A 325 -11.98 -16.23 9.76
C ARG A 325 -12.30 -15.20 10.83
N ARG A 326 -13.35 -14.40 10.61
CA ARG A 326 -13.85 -13.43 11.57
C ARG A 326 -15.37 -13.46 11.66
N LEU A 327 -15.88 -14.21 12.62
CA LEU A 327 -17.30 -14.28 12.94
C LEU A 327 -17.71 -13.08 13.79
N PHE A 328 -18.83 -12.51 13.46
CA PHE A 328 -19.47 -11.43 14.22
C PHE A 328 -20.67 -11.96 15.00
N PRO A 329 -20.98 -11.41 16.18
CA PRO A 329 -22.17 -11.78 16.93
C PRO A 329 -23.45 -11.69 16.11
N GLY A 330 -24.34 -12.67 16.29
CA GLY A 330 -25.62 -12.82 15.62
C GLY A 330 -26.20 -14.20 15.85
N SER A 331 -27.41 -14.43 15.38
CA SER A 331 -28.06 -15.75 15.46
C SER A 331 -28.65 -16.11 14.08
N PRO A 332 -27.93 -16.89 13.26
CA PRO A 332 -26.58 -17.41 13.45
C PRO A 332 -25.49 -16.31 13.43
N PRO A 333 -24.23 -16.61 13.81
CA PRO A 333 -23.10 -15.68 13.65
C PRO A 333 -22.96 -15.22 12.21
N ARG A 334 -22.61 -13.92 12.04
CA ARG A 334 -22.47 -13.31 10.72
C ARG A 334 -21.01 -13.35 10.27
N MET A 335 -20.78 -13.35 8.96
CA MET A 335 -19.47 -13.25 8.31
C MET A 335 -19.43 -12.02 7.38
N SER A 336 -18.23 -11.54 7.09
CA SER A 336 -18.05 -10.54 6.04
C SER A 336 -18.35 -11.15 4.67
N THR A 337 -19.06 -10.38 3.84
CA THR A 337 -19.32 -10.75 2.43
C THR A 337 -18.29 -10.15 1.48
N ASP A 338 -17.42 -9.30 1.98
CA ASP A 338 -16.39 -8.61 1.18
C ASP A 338 -14.96 -9.10 1.46
N ALA A 339 -14.72 -9.78 2.59
CA ALA A 339 -13.43 -10.37 2.96
C ALA A 339 -13.34 -11.86 2.59
N TRP A 340 -12.25 -12.52 3.01
CA TRP A 340 -11.97 -13.93 2.73
C TRP A 340 -13.00 -14.91 3.31
N ASP A 341 -13.83 -14.50 4.24
CA ASP A 341 -14.94 -15.32 4.74
C ASP A 341 -16.01 -15.60 3.67
N ALA A 342 -16.09 -14.79 2.63
CA ALA A 342 -16.93 -15.07 1.46
C ALA A 342 -16.29 -16.11 0.50
N TYR A 343 -15.01 -16.45 0.67
CA TYR A 343 -14.25 -17.31 -0.23
C TYR A 343 -13.52 -18.44 0.53
N PRO A 344 -14.19 -19.19 1.43
CA PRO A 344 -13.53 -20.13 2.34
C PRO A 344 -12.82 -21.27 1.60
N ALA A 345 -13.37 -21.73 0.48
CA ALA A 345 -12.75 -22.80 -0.33
C ALA A 345 -11.41 -22.34 -0.97
N GLN A 346 -11.34 -21.09 -1.47
CA GLN A 346 -10.09 -20.56 -2.02
C GLN A 346 -9.06 -20.30 -0.92
N ARG A 347 -9.47 -19.74 0.22
CA ARG A 347 -8.64 -19.61 1.41
C ARG A 347 -8.06 -20.95 1.86
N GLY A 348 -8.90 -21.99 1.91
CA GLY A 348 -8.46 -23.35 2.26
C GLY A 348 -7.37 -23.89 1.33
N ARG A 349 -7.51 -23.73 0.01
CA ARG A 349 -6.47 -24.16 -0.94
C ARG A 349 -5.14 -23.43 -0.77
N ILE A 350 -5.15 -22.14 -0.41
CA ILE A 350 -3.95 -21.38 -0.10
C ILE A 350 -3.29 -21.89 1.20
N ILE A 351 -4.09 -22.14 2.24
CA ILE A 351 -3.63 -22.72 3.51
C ILE A 351 -3.02 -24.11 3.27
N ASP A 352 -3.67 -24.97 2.49
CA ASP A 352 -3.17 -26.31 2.14
C ASP A 352 -1.82 -26.25 1.40
N ALA A 353 -1.66 -25.28 0.48
CA ALA A 353 -0.41 -25.08 -0.23
C ALA A 353 0.74 -24.72 0.72
N VAL A 354 0.49 -23.86 1.70
CA VAL A 354 1.48 -23.52 2.74
C VAL A 354 1.79 -24.74 3.62
N ARG A 355 0.75 -25.46 4.08
CA ARG A 355 0.90 -26.67 4.91
C ARG A 355 1.76 -27.73 4.23
N ALA A 356 1.59 -27.90 2.92
CA ALA A 356 2.38 -28.86 2.13
C ALA A 356 3.88 -28.55 2.08
N THR A 357 4.30 -27.33 2.40
CA THR A 357 5.72 -26.94 2.45
C THR A 357 6.42 -27.29 3.77
N GLY A 358 5.69 -27.81 4.76
CA GLY A 358 6.23 -28.38 6.00
C GLY A 358 6.62 -27.38 7.10
N GLY A 359 6.26 -26.09 6.99
CA GLY A 359 6.58 -25.11 8.03
C GLY A 359 5.47 -24.06 8.23
N PRO A 360 5.17 -23.67 9.47
CA PRO A 360 4.17 -22.66 9.80
C PRO A 360 4.78 -21.23 9.67
N ASN A 361 5.24 -20.87 8.48
CA ASN A 361 5.97 -19.64 8.20
C ASN A 361 5.21 -18.65 7.30
N LEU A 362 3.89 -18.81 7.21
CA LEU A 362 3.02 -17.83 6.59
C LEU A 362 2.87 -16.61 7.50
N VAL A 363 3.05 -15.42 6.93
CA VAL A 363 2.70 -14.15 7.56
C VAL A 363 1.79 -13.40 6.62
N VAL A 364 0.54 -13.20 7.01
CA VAL A 364 -0.39 -12.33 6.28
C VAL A 364 -0.28 -10.93 6.87
N ILE A 365 -0.15 -9.92 6.02
CA ILE A 365 -0.28 -8.51 6.37
C ILE A 365 -1.47 -7.94 5.61
N SER A 366 -2.42 -7.36 6.35
CA SER A 366 -3.70 -6.91 5.80
C SER A 366 -4.19 -5.60 6.44
N GLY A 367 -5.32 -5.04 5.95
CA GLY A 367 -5.86 -3.75 6.37
C GLY A 367 -7.38 -3.69 6.31
N ASP A 368 -7.95 -2.73 5.55
CA ASP A 368 -9.37 -2.51 5.24
C ASP A 368 -10.26 -2.16 6.45
N VAL A 369 -10.16 -2.90 7.53
CA VAL A 369 -11.12 -2.87 8.65
C VAL A 369 -10.95 -1.70 9.62
N HIS A 370 -9.98 -0.83 9.39
CA HIS A 370 -9.68 0.39 10.16
C HIS A 370 -9.43 0.16 11.67
N ASN A 371 -9.07 -1.06 12.04
CA ASN A 371 -8.71 -1.48 13.39
C ASN A 371 -7.48 -2.39 13.31
N HIS A 372 -6.68 -2.39 14.35
CA HIS A 372 -5.59 -3.35 14.50
C HIS A 372 -6.09 -4.68 15.05
N TRP A 373 -5.66 -5.78 14.43
CA TRP A 373 -5.89 -7.14 14.92
C TRP A 373 -4.64 -7.98 14.74
N ALA A 374 -4.47 -9.00 15.59
CA ALA A 374 -3.50 -10.06 15.37
C ALA A 374 -4.19 -11.41 15.55
N ALA A 375 -3.98 -12.31 14.60
CA ALA A 375 -4.60 -13.63 14.59
C ALA A 375 -3.61 -14.73 14.22
N GLU A 376 -3.86 -15.94 14.70
CA GLU A 376 -3.24 -17.16 14.19
C GLU A 376 -4.05 -17.66 12.99
N VAL A 377 -3.36 -17.99 11.89
CA VAL A 377 -3.99 -18.59 10.71
C VAL A 377 -4.05 -20.08 10.92
N LEU A 378 -5.22 -20.61 11.31
CA LEU A 378 -5.40 -22.03 11.57
C LEU A 378 -5.44 -22.83 10.28
N SER A 379 -5.00 -24.09 10.34
CA SER A 379 -5.15 -25.03 9.21
C SER A 379 -6.62 -25.31 8.90
N GLU A 380 -7.48 -25.32 9.92
CA GLU A 380 -8.94 -25.51 9.82
C GLU A 380 -9.63 -24.57 10.81
N PHE A 381 -10.30 -23.55 10.33
CA PHE A 381 -10.95 -22.56 11.21
C PHE A 381 -12.21 -23.08 11.93
N GLU A 382 -12.77 -24.19 11.49
CA GLU A 382 -13.90 -24.88 12.14
C GLU A 382 -13.45 -25.66 13.38
N ASP A 383 -12.17 -26.04 13.45
CA ASP A 383 -11.55 -26.65 14.62
C ASP A 383 -10.56 -25.70 15.31
N PRO A 384 -10.94 -25.06 16.43
CA PRO A 384 -10.06 -24.15 17.17
C PRO A 384 -8.78 -24.82 17.73
N ALA A 385 -8.73 -26.15 17.78
CA ALA A 385 -7.56 -26.90 18.22
C ALA A 385 -6.60 -27.24 17.07
N SER A 386 -6.98 -26.95 15.81
CA SER A 386 -6.14 -27.23 14.65
C SER A 386 -4.83 -26.42 14.72
N PRO A 387 -3.71 -26.99 14.22
CA PRO A 387 -2.43 -26.28 14.27
C PRO A 387 -2.44 -25.06 13.36
N PRO A 388 -1.78 -23.94 13.75
CA PRO A 388 -1.63 -22.81 12.87
C PRO A 388 -0.62 -23.12 11.75
N VAL A 389 -0.86 -22.52 10.57
CA VAL A 389 0.08 -22.50 9.43
C VAL A 389 0.86 -21.19 9.37
N GLY A 390 0.50 -20.23 10.20
CA GLY A 390 1.12 -18.92 10.27
C GLY A 390 0.28 -17.93 11.08
N VAL A 391 0.53 -16.66 10.84
CA VAL A 391 -0.11 -15.55 11.56
C VAL A 391 -0.63 -14.49 10.60
N GLU A 392 -1.57 -13.69 11.08
CA GLU A 392 -2.03 -12.49 10.39
C GLU A 392 -1.88 -11.25 11.28
N PHE A 393 -1.27 -10.20 10.73
CA PHE A 393 -1.20 -8.88 11.30
C PHE A 393 -2.06 -7.93 10.47
N VAL A 394 -3.15 -7.46 11.05
CA VAL A 394 -4.06 -6.50 10.43
C VAL A 394 -3.70 -5.09 10.91
N GLY A 395 -3.31 -4.23 9.98
CA GLY A 395 -3.04 -2.83 10.27
C GLY A 395 -4.35 -2.03 10.35
N SER A 396 -4.41 -1.09 11.30
CA SER A 396 -5.45 -0.07 11.30
C SER A 396 -5.21 0.94 10.18
N SER A 397 -6.14 1.87 10.04
CA SER A 397 -6.03 2.97 9.09
C SER A 397 -5.01 4.03 9.51
N VAL A 398 -4.45 4.74 8.52
CA VAL A 398 -3.70 5.98 8.77
C VAL A 398 -4.61 7.07 9.34
N THR A 399 -5.81 7.24 8.75
CA THR A 399 -6.78 8.27 9.17
C THR A 399 -8.23 7.83 9.12
N SER A 400 -8.59 6.86 8.26
CA SER A 400 -9.99 6.44 8.09
C SER A 400 -10.63 6.06 9.42
N ALA A 401 -11.86 6.54 9.65
CA ALA A 401 -12.55 6.30 10.91
C ALA A 401 -12.90 4.81 11.07
N PRO A 402 -12.63 4.21 12.24
CA PRO A 402 -12.98 2.82 12.49
C PRO A 402 -14.50 2.64 12.57
N PRO A 403 -15.03 1.47 12.19
CA PRO A 403 -16.40 1.09 12.49
C PRO A 403 -16.59 0.81 13.98
N GLU A 404 -17.81 0.94 14.47
CA GLU A 404 -18.15 0.38 15.77
C GLU A 404 -18.06 -1.15 15.72
N THR A 405 -17.37 -1.73 16.67
CA THR A 405 -17.10 -3.18 16.70
C THR A 405 -17.38 -3.73 18.10
N ASP A 406 -18.22 -4.77 18.18
CA ASP A 406 -18.36 -5.58 19.40
C ASP A 406 -17.11 -6.49 19.55
N VAL A 407 -16.06 -5.91 20.10
CA VAL A 407 -14.75 -6.57 20.24
C VAL A 407 -14.85 -7.82 21.09
N GLU A 408 -15.56 -7.75 22.22
CA GLU A 408 -15.71 -8.89 23.15
C GLU A 408 -16.45 -10.04 22.48
N GLY A 409 -17.54 -9.74 21.78
CA GLY A 409 -18.30 -10.73 21.03
C GLY A 409 -17.50 -11.37 19.90
N VAL A 410 -16.73 -10.56 19.16
CA VAL A 410 -15.84 -11.08 18.10
C VAL A 410 -14.74 -11.97 18.69
N MET A 411 -14.02 -11.52 19.71
CA MET A 411 -12.94 -12.31 20.33
C MET A 411 -13.43 -13.65 20.90
N ARG A 412 -14.63 -13.66 21.50
CA ARG A 412 -15.24 -14.88 22.04
C ARG A 412 -15.57 -15.90 20.95
N LEU A 413 -16.03 -15.46 19.78
CA LEU A 413 -16.37 -16.33 18.65
C LEU A 413 -15.15 -16.79 17.84
N ASN A 414 -14.01 -16.10 18.00
CA ASN A 414 -12.80 -16.32 17.21
C ASN A 414 -11.57 -16.45 18.12
N PRO A 415 -11.37 -17.58 18.82
CA PRO A 415 -10.30 -17.73 19.82
C PRO A 415 -8.88 -17.69 19.22
N HIS A 416 -8.73 -17.82 17.90
CA HIS A 416 -7.48 -17.61 17.17
C HIS A 416 -7.10 -16.12 17.03
N ILE A 417 -8.01 -15.19 17.22
CA ILE A 417 -7.72 -13.75 17.30
C ILE A 417 -7.19 -13.43 18.69
N LYS A 418 -5.99 -12.81 18.77
CA LYS A 418 -5.25 -12.61 20.03
C LYS A 418 -5.14 -11.17 20.47
N PHE A 419 -5.47 -10.21 19.57
CA PHE A 419 -5.29 -8.78 19.86
C PHE A 419 -6.28 -7.94 19.06
N PHE A 420 -6.64 -6.82 19.66
CA PHE A 420 -7.40 -5.71 19.06
C PHE A 420 -6.92 -4.38 19.61
N ASP A 421 -6.83 -3.36 18.74
CA ASP A 421 -6.71 -1.94 19.11
C ASP A 421 -7.43 -1.06 18.08
N GLY A 422 -8.28 -0.13 18.52
CA GLY A 422 -9.09 0.74 17.65
C GLY A 422 -8.44 2.06 17.24
N HIS A 423 -7.19 2.34 17.66
CA HIS A 423 -6.49 3.57 17.30
C HIS A 423 -5.95 3.51 15.86
N ARG A 424 -5.72 4.70 15.27
CA ARG A 424 -5.03 4.83 13.98
C ARG A 424 -3.54 4.56 14.17
N GLY A 425 -2.89 4.15 13.09
CA GLY A 425 -1.46 3.87 13.16
C GLY A 425 -0.91 3.12 11.97
N TYR A 426 0.15 2.38 12.21
CA TYR A 426 0.82 1.50 11.27
C TYR A 426 1.41 0.30 12.01
N VAL A 427 1.82 -0.71 11.27
CA VAL A 427 2.55 -1.84 11.85
C VAL A 427 3.99 -1.80 11.36
N TRP A 428 4.93 -1.83 12.31
CA TRP A 428 6.35 -1.96 12.07
C TRP A 428 6.75 -3.42 12.20
N CYS A 429 7.47 -3.94 11.20
CA CYS A 429 7.91 -5.32 11.17
C CYS A 429 9.42 -5.43 11.00
N GLU A 430 10.00 -6.40 11.68
CA GLU A 430 11.39 -6.83 11.49
C GLU A 430 11.40 -8.33 11.27
N ALA A 431 12.07 -8.76 10.21
CA ALA A 431 12.22 -10.18 9.87
C ALA A 431 13.68 -10.51 9.58
N ASP A 432 14.13 -11.61 10.14
CA ASP A 432 15.44 -12.22 9.88
C ASP A 432 15.30 -13.74 9.70
N ALA A 433 16.42 -14.46 9.67
CA ALA A 433 16.44 -15.91 9.49
C ALA A 433 15.82 -16.68 10.68
N GLU A 434 15.72 -16.07 11.87
CA GLU A 434 15.30 -16.71 13.11
C GLU A 434 13.92 -16.26 13.55
N SER A 435 13.62 -14.96 13.40
CA SER A 435 12.43 -14.33 13.99
C SER A 435 11.68 -13.44 13.00
N PHE A 436 10.38 -13.30 13.25
CA PHE A 436 9.54 -12.25 12.68
C PHE A 436 8.85 -11.52 13.83
N THR A 437 9.05 -10.20 13.91
CA THR A 437 8.41 -9.37 14.92
C THR A 437 7.49 -8.36 14.27
N ALA A 438 6.38 -8.02 14.93
CA ALA A 438 5.46 -6.97 14.53
C ALA A 438 5.10 -6.09 15.72
N GLU A 439 5.23 -4.78 15.55
CA GLU A 439 4.84 -3.76 16.54
C GLU A 439 3.68 -2.92 16.01
N TYR A 440 2.61 -2.85 16.76
CA TYR A 440 1.47 -1.98 16.47
C TYR A 440 1.77 -0.57 17.00
N ARG A 441 2.08 0.34 16.08
CA ARG A 441 2.41 1.74 16.35
C ARG A 441 1.17 2.60 16.19
N THR A 442 0.65 3.12 17.29
CA THR A 442 -0.61 3.86 17.32
C THR A 442 -0.42 5.32 17.69
N VAL A 443 -1.34 6.16 17.23
CA VAL A 443 -1.43 7.57 17.60
C VAL A 443 -2.77 7.83 18.31
N ASP A 444 -2.74 8.68 19.32
CA ASP A 444 -3.92 8.93 20.15
C ASP A 444 -5.02 9.71 19.42
N HIS A 445 -4.65 10.50 18.42
CA HIS A 445 -5.59 11.31 17.63
C HIS A 445 -5.05 11.61 16.23
N VAL A 446 -5.98 11.89 15.29
CA VAL A 446 -5.68 12.34 13.93
C VAL A 446 -6.42 13.61 13.55
N ASP A 447 -7.28 14.14 14.43
CA ASP A 447 -8.09 15.35 14.20
C ASP A 447 -7.26 16.64 14.21
N ARG A 448 -6.04 16.60 14.68
CA ARG A 448 -5.05 17.67 14.70
C ARG A 448 -3.64 17.10 14.50
N PRO A 449 -2.67 17.92 14.05
CA PRO A 449 -1.29 17.45 13.87
C PRO A 449 -0.59 17.19 15.20
N GLY A 450 0.52 16.43 15.14
CA GLY A 450 1.48 16.32 16.24
C GLY A 450 1.15 15.27 17.29
N ALA A 451 0.24 14.33 17.04
CA ALA A 451 -0.01 13.21 17.94
C ALA A 451 1.29 12.40 18.20
N PRO A 452 1.61 12.08 19.45
CA PRO A 452 2.71 11.16 19.75
C PRO A 452 2.37 9.75 19.26
N VAL A 453 3.42 8.99 18.93
CA VAL A 453 3.29 7.56 18.59
C VAL A 453 3.66 6.72 19.83
N ARG A 454 2.89 5.64 20.05
CA ARG A 454 3.20 4.64 21.09
C ARG A 454 3.17 3.23 20.49
N THR A 455 3.79 2.27 21.16
CA THR A 455 3.63 0.85 20.85
C THR A 455 2.46 0.31 21.65
N ALA A 456 1.38 -0.10 20.99
CA ALA A 456 0.21 -0.68 21.64
C ALA A 456 0.40 -2.17 21.96
N ALA A 457 1.15 -2.88 21.12
CA ALA A 457 1.53 -4.27 21.31
C ALA A 457 2.74 -4.62 20.44
N ARG A 458 3.51 -5.62 20.88
CA ARG A 458 4.56 -6.28 20.13
C ARG A 458 4.32 -7.78 20.13
N PHE A 459 4.49 -8.42 18.98
CA PHE A 459 4.41 -9.86 18.81
C PHE A 459 5.65 -10.39 18.14
N THR A 460 6.08 -11.58 18.58
CA THR A 460 7.07 -12.41 17.88
C THR A 460 6.36 -13.67 17.38
N VAL A 461 6.70 -14.10 16.18
CA VAL A 461 6.17 -15.31 15.58
C VAL A 461 7.07 -16.50 15.92
N GLU A 462 6.53 -17.47 16.64
CA GLU A 462 7.21 -18.73 17.00
C GLU A 462 6.34 -19.91 16.59
N GLU A 463 6.85 -20.76 15.71
CA GLU A 463 6.13 -21.96 15.22
C GLU A 463 4.70 -21.66 14.71
N GLY A 464 4.54 -20.53 13.99
CA GLY A 464 3.24 -20.08 13.48
C GLY A 464 2.27 -19.52 14.52
N ARG A 465 2.73 -19.30 15.75
CA ARG A 465 1.95 -18.73 16.86
C ARG A 465 2.44 -17.35 17.23
N LEU A 466 1.51 -16.56 17.77
CA LEU A 466 1.77 -15.23 18.28
C LEU A 466 2.23 -15.30 19.74
N LYS A 467 3.45 -14.84 20.00
CA LYS A 467 3.93 -14.53 21.36
C LYS A 467 3.94 -13.03 21.57
N ARG A 468 3.14 -12.59 22.53
CA ARG A 468 3.11 -11.17 22.93
C ARG A 468 4.31 -10.88 23.81
N ALA A 469 5.05 -9.82 23.47
CA ALA A 469 6.11 -9.28 24.32
C ALA A 469 5.57 -8.12 25.20
N ASP A 470 6.19 -7.91 26.33
CA ASP A 470 5.95 -6.72 27.16
C ASP A 470 6.46 -5.46 26.42
N VAL A 471 5.69 -4.37 26.45
CA VAL A 471 5.96 -3.09 25.77
C VAL A 471 5.87 -1.94 26.74
#